data_bcad564cbc758e6f61dd9661d0ae7b45
#
_entry.id   bcad564cbc758e6f61dd9661d0ae7b45
#
_cell.length_a   1.000
_cell.length_b   1.000
_cell.length_c   1.000
_cell.angle_alpha   90.00
_cell.angle_beta   90.00
_cell.angle_gamma   90.00
#
_symmetry.space_group_name_H-M   'P 1'
#
loop_
_entity.id
_entity.type
_entity.pdbx_description
1 polymer ?
#
loop_
_entity_poly.entity_id
_entity_poly.type
_entity_poly.pdbx_seq_one_letter_code
_entity_poly.pdbx_strand_id
1 'polypeptide(L)'
;MDNDFFYPIHDIIPDREGHGMVIGKNGSLTYVVRLSSPEVYSLYKDELATRHAVFVQAFSHMPDNSWVHKQDIFRSLPFQSTGVGMSYLAKSDQEHFSGRKYLKHSCMIAFTLAGIQSVSYTHLRDHETVL
;
A
#
# COMPACT_ATOMS: atom_id res chain seq x y z
N MET A 1 31.95 -19.67 0.18
CA MET A 1 31.11 -18.81 -0.67
C MET A 1 30.18 -18.08 0.28
N ASP A 2 30.57 -16.89 0.68
CA ASP A 2 29.72 -16.04 1.50
C ASP A 2 28.55 -15.59 0.63
N ASN A 3 27.36 -16.15 0.93
CA ASN A 3 26.11 -15.68 0.38
C ASN A 3 25.79 -14.36 1.08
N ASP A 4 26.46 -13.29 0.68
CA ASP A 4 26.09 -11.95 1.06
C ASP A 4 24.69 -11.67 0.52
N PHE A 5 23.69 -11.86 1.38
CA PHE A 5 22.31 -11.56 1.05
C PHE A 5 22.16 -10.03 0.93
N PHE A 6 22.27 -9.57 -0.30
CA PHE A 6 22.28 -8.14 -0.60
C PHE A 6 20.86 -7.61 -0.67
N TYR A 7 20.39 -6.98 0.42
CA TYR A 7 19.13 -6.28 0.40
C TYR A 7 19.24 -5.03 -0.50
N PRO A 8 18.35 -4.88 -1.50
CA PRO A 8 18.34 -3.72 -2.38
C PRO A 8 17.80 -2.44 -1.72
N ILE A 9 17.55 -2.48 -0.42
CA ILE A 9 17.00 -1.38 0.38
C ILE A 9 18.16 -0.60 1.00
N HIS A 10 18.13 0.73 0.84
CA HIS A 10 19.05 1.66 1.47
C HIS A 10 18.53 2.12 2.83
N ASP A 11 17.26 2.53 2.88
CA ASP A 11 16.64 3.04 4.09
C ASP A 11 15.12 2.83 4.09
N ILE A 12 14.52 2.83 5.26
CA ILE A 12 13.07 2.76 5.47
C ILE A 12 12.67 3.90 6.40
N ILE A 13 11.85 4.81 5.90
CA ILE A 13 11.34 5.96 6.64
C ILE A 13 9.88 5.68 7.00
N PRO A 14 9.57 5.30 8.25
CA PRO A 14 8.20 5.11 8.69
C PRO A 14 7.50 6.47 8.88
N ASP A 15 6.25 6.56 8.48
CA ASP A 15 5.38 7.70 8.79
C ASP A 15 4.54 7.40 10.05
N ARG A 16 4.11 8.46 10.75
CA ARG A 16 3.31 8.39 11.98
C ARG A 16 1.93 7.77 11.78
N GLU A 17 1.40 7.82 10.57
CA GLU A 17 0.06 7.31 10.22
C GLU A 17 0.04 5.86 9.70
N GLY A 18 1.14 5.13 9.82
CA GLY A 18 1.25 3.75 9.32
C GLY A 18 1.52 3.66 7.83
N HIS A 19 1.90 4.76 7.20
CA HIS A 19 2.49 4.80 5.87
C HIS A 19 4.01 4.68 5.99
N GLY A 20 4.68 4.42 4.91
CA GLY A 20 6.13 4.35 4.91
C GLY A 20 6.73 4.58 3.54
N MET A 21 7.95 5.09 3.54
CA MET A 21 8.76 5.26 2.35
C MET A 21 9.97 4.32 2.43
N VAL A 22 10.22 3.59 1.36
CA VAL A 22 11.41 2.74 1.21
C VAL A 22 12.30 3.35 0.15
N ILE A 23 13.56 3.54 0.49
CA ILE A 23 14.59 4.05 -0.41
C ILE A 23 15.44 2.87 -0.89
N GLY A 24 15.45 2.64 -2.19
CA GLY A 24 16.29 1.61 -2.80
C GLY A 24 17.74 2.07 -2.97
N LYS A 25 18.69 1.13 -2.98
CA LYS A 25 20.10 1.40 -3.24
C LYS A 25 20.35 1.94 -4.65
N ASN A 26 19.43 1.72 -5.57
CA ASN A 26 19.44 2.27 -6.92
C ASN A 26 18.81 3.68 -7.00
N GLY A 27 18.49 4.31 -5.85
CA GLY A 27 17.85 5.60 -5.79
C GLY A 27 16.34 5.57 -6.03
N SER A 28 15.72 4.38 -6.18
CA SER A 28 14.26 4.27 -6.29
C SER A 28 13.58 4.64 -4.99
N LEU A 29 12.39 5.25 -5.10
CA LEU A 29 11.55 5.61 -3.96
C LEU A 29 10.25 4.81 -4.04
N THR A 30 9.95 4.07 -3.00
CA THR A 30 8.70 3.33 -2.88
C THR A 30 7.87 3.85 -1.72
N TYR A 31 6.68 4.36 -2.02
CA TYR A 31 5.73 4.80 -0.99
C TYR A 31 4.66 3.74 -0.81
N VAL A 32 4.48 3.27 0.42
CA VAL A 32 3.55 2.19 0.76
C VAL A 32 2.36 2.76 1.53
N VAL A 33 1.15 2.44 1.07
CA VAL A 33 -0.11 2.89 1.64
C VAL A 33 -0.98 1.69 1.97
N ARG A 34 -1.57 1.68 3.16
CA ARG A 34 -2.64 0.74 3.49
C ARG A 34 -3.97 1.30 3.02
N LEU A 35 -4.69 0.53 2.21
CA LEU A 35 -6.05 0.87 1.82
C LEU A 35 -7.07 0.19 2.73
N SER A 36 -8.01 0.97 3.22
CA SER A 36 -9.25 0.48 3.83
C SER A 36 -10.34 0.57 2.78
N SER A 37 -10.69 -0.56 2.20
CA SER A 37 -11.80 -0.65 1.25
C SER A 37 -13.03 -1.20 1.95
N PRO A 38 -14.23 -0.63 1.73
CA PRO A 38 -15.48 -1.27 2.14
C PRO A 38 -15.67 -2.56 1.34
N GLU A 39 -16.52 -3.43 1.86
CA GLU A 39 -16.86 -4.67 1.18
C GLU A 39 -17.62 -4.39 -0.11
N VAL A 40 -17.22 -5.07 -1.20
CA VAL A 40 -17.72 -4.79 -2.57
C VAL A 40 -19.24 -5.00 -2.69
N TYR A 41 -19.80 -5.96 -1.96
CA TYR A 41 -21.23 -6.25 -1.98
C TYR A 41 -22.10 -5.23 -1.22
N SER A 42 -21.49 -4.31 -0.47
CA SER A 42 -22.19 -3.19 0.17
C SER A 42 -22.17 -1.91 -0.67
N LEU A 43 -21.51 -1.93 -1.84
CA LEU A 43 -21.38 -0.76 -2.71
C LEU A 43 -22.41 -0.77 -3.85
N TYR A 44 -23.02 0.38 -4.10
CA TYR A 44 -23.79 0.60 -5.31
C TYR A 44 -22.87 0.73 -6.53
N LYS A 45 -23.42 0.45 -7.72
CA LYS A 45 -22.69 0.53 -9.00
C LYS A 45 -21.99 1.88 -9.21
N ASP A 46 -22.66 2.96 -8.85
CA ASP A 46 -22.14 4.33 -9.02
C ASP A 46 -21.00 4.63 -8.05
N GLU A 47 -21.08 4.12 -6.83
CA GLU A 47 -19.97 4.24 -5.86
C GLU A 47 -18.73 3.47 -6.32
N LEU A 48 -18.94 2.27 -6.88
CA LEU A 48 -17.86 1.47 -7.43
C LEU A 48 -17.20 2.19 -8.62
N ALA A 49 -17.99 2.76 -9.52
CA ALA A 49 -17.50 3.53 -10.66
C ALA A 49 -16.71 4.78 -10.21
N THR A 50 -17.20 5.50 -9.19
CA THR A 50 -16.50 6.65 -8.63
C THR A 50 -15.15 6.27 -8.03
N ARG A 51 -15.09 5.17 -7.27
CA ARG A 51 -13.84 4.66 -6.69
C ARG A 51 -12.85 4.24 -7.76
N HIS A 52 -13.32 3.54 -8.80
CA HIS A 52 -12.49 3.17 -9.93
C HIS A 52 -11.91 4.41 -10.64
N ALA A 53 -12.71 5.45 -10.85
CA ALA A 53 -12.25 6.71 -11.45
C ALA A 53 -11.14 7.38 -10.63
N VAL A 54 -11.21 7.34 -9.30
CA VAL A 54 -10.15 7.88 -8.43
C VAL A 54 -8.83 7.12 -8.62
N PHE A 55 -8.87 5.79 -8.72
CA PHE A 55 -7.67 5.01 -9.02
C PHE A 55 -7.08 5.33 -10.39
N VAL A 56 -7.92 5.39 -11.41
CA VAL A 56 -7.48 5.75 -12.77
C VAL A 56 -6.83 7.14 -12.76
N GLN A 57 -7.42 8.11 -12.09
CA GLN A 57 -6.86 9.45 -11.96
C GLN A 57 -5.51 9.43 -11.23
N ALA A 58 -5.40 8.73 -10.12
CA ALA A 58 -4.15 8.62 -9.35
C ALA A 58 -3.03 8.01 -10.20
N PHE A 59 -3.32 6.94 -10.96
CA PHE A 59 -2.30 6.28 -11.79
C PHE A 59 -1.92 7.11 -13.02
N SER A 60 -2.86 7.91 -13.59
CA SER A 60 -2.58 8.76 -14.73
C SER A 60 -1.60 9.91 -14.42
N HIS A 61 -1.43 10.26 -13.14
CA HIS A 61 -0.48 11.30 -12.72
C HIS A 61 0.91 10.74 -12.36
N MET A 62 1.10 9.42 -12.44
CA MET A 62 2.40 8.83 -12.17
C MET A 62 3.38 9.12 -13.32
N PRO A 63 4.63 9.46 -13.01
CA PRO A 63 5.65 9.65 -14.04
C PRO A 63 5.97 8.33 -14.76
N ASP A 64 6.53 8.46 -15.96
CA ASP A 64 7.03 7.32 -16.73
C ASP A 64 8.05 6.52 -15.92
N ASN A 65 8.14 5.20 -16.18
CA ASN A 65 8.97 4.27 -15.41
C ASN A 65 8.60 4.14 -13.93
N SER A 66 7.33 4.35 -13.60
CA SER A 66 6.78 4.06 -12.28
C SER A 66 6.12 2.71 -12.27
N TRP A 67 6.09 2.08 -11.08
CA TRP A 67 5.43 0.80 -10.86
C TRP A 67 4.45 0.90 -9.72
N VAL A 68 3.34 0.19 -9.88
CA VAL A 68 2.33 0.03 -8.82
C VAL A 68 2.24 -1.45 -8.48
N HIS A 69 2.45 -1.76 -7.22
CA HIS A 69 2.26 -3.09 -6.69
C HIS A 69 1.10 -3.08 -5.70
N LYS A 70 0.06 -3.86 -6.00
CA LYS A 70 -1.09 -4.05 -5.11
C LYS A 70 -1.01 -5.43 -4.48
N GLN A 71 -1.14 -5.48 -3.16
CA GLN A 71 -1.14 -6.73 -2.40
C GLN A 71 -2.40 -6.84 -1.56
N ASP A 72 -3.18 -7.88 -1.83
CA ASP A 72 -4.35 -8.25 -1.03
C ASP A 72 -4.00 -9.41 -0.11
N ILE A 73 -4.21 -9.22 1.19
CA ILE A 73 -3.90 -10.22 2.22
C ILE A 73 -5.21 -10.64 2.89
N PHE A 74 -5.53 -11.92 2.81
CA PHE A 74 -6.67 -12.51 3.48
C PHE A 74 -6.20 -13.36 4.65
N ARG A 75 -6.69 -13.05 5.85
CA ARG A 75 -6.39 -13.82 7.07
C ARG A 75 -7.66 -14.41 7.65
N SER A 76 -7.63 -15.68 7.99
CA SER A 76 -8.71 -16.31 8.75
C SER A 76 -8.51 -16.02 10.23
N LEU A 77 -9.45 -15.30 10.83
CA LEU A 77 -9.45 -14.93 12.23
C LEU A 77 -10.75 -15.37 12.91
N PRO A 78 -10.72 -15.74 14.19
CA PRO A 78 -11.94 -15.95 14.96
C PRO A 78 -12.63 -14.60 15.23
N PHE A 79 -13.94 -14.54 15.03
CA PHE A 79 -14.73 -13.39 15.39
C PHE A 79 -14.82 -13.27 16.92
N GLN A 80 -14.52 -12.10 17.45
CA GLN A 80 -14.63 -11.79 18.88
C GLN A 80 -15.68 -10.73 19.08
N SER A 81 -16.68 -11.05 19.91
CA SER A 81 -17.70 -10.07 20.32
C SER A 81 -17.07 -9.03 21.24
N THR A 82 -17.27 -7.77 20.93
CA THR A 82 -16.84 -6.66 21.81
C THR A 82 -17.85 -6.35 22.92
N GLY A 83 -19.11 -6.70 22.74
CA GLY A 83 -20.17 -6.69 23.78
C GLY A 83 -20.54 -5.36 24.42
N VAL A 84 -19.83 -4.27 24.10
CA VAL A 84 -19.96 -2.98 24.79
C VAL A 84 -20.88 -2.03 24.01
N GLY A 85 -21.87 -1.46 24.70
CA GLY A 85 -22.70 -0.36 24.17
C GLY A 85 -23.74 -0.75 23.11
N MET A 86 -24.08 -2.03 22.97
CA MET A 86 -24.97 -2.52 21.92
C MET A 86 -26.41 -2.76 22.39
N SER A 87 -27.35 -2.64 21.44
CA SER A 87 -28.74 -3.10 21.65
C SER A 87 -28.77 -4.61 21.90
N TYR A 88 -29.85 -5.10 22.51
CA TYR A 88 -30.04 -6.53 22.80
C TYR A 88 -29.86 -7.40 21.55
N LEU A 89 -30.44 -6.99 20.43
CA LEU A 89 -30.34 -7.73 19.17
C LEU A 89 -28.88 -7.77 18.64
N ALA A 90 -28.19 -6.64 18.68
CA ALA A 90 -26.80 -6.57 18.24
C ALA A 90 -25.86 -7.42 19.11
N LYS A 91 -26.13 -7.49 20.42
CA LYS A 91 -25.40 -8.35 21.34
C LYS A 91 -25.64 -9.82 21.04
N SER A 92 -26.89 -10.23 20.85
CA SER A 92 -27.28 -11.61 20.51
C SER A 92 -26.64 -12.04 19.18
N ASP A 93 -26.63 -11.16 18.18
CA ASP A 93 -26.02 -11.42 16.87
C ASP A 93 -24.49 -11.62 17.00
N GLN A 94 -23.80 -10.76 17.73
CA GLN A 94 -22.38 -10.90 17.98
C GLN A 94 -22.03 -12.17 18.78
N GLU A 95 -22.82 -12.54 19.78
CA GLU A 95 -22.64 -13.79 20.51
C GLU A 95 -22.82 -15.01 19.61
N HIS A 96 -23.77 -14.96 18.66
CA HIS A 96 -23.99 -16.02 17.69
C HIS A 96 -22.78 -16.23 16.77
N PHE A 97 -22.09 -15.16 16.38
CA PHE A 97 -20.89 -15.25 15.53
C PHE A 97 -19.59 -15.44 16.32
N SER A 98 -19.62 -15.34 17.64
CA SER A 98 -18.43 -15.48 18.47
C SER A 98 -17.72 -16.81 18.26
N GLY A 99 -16.43 -16.78 18.06
CA GLY A 99 -15.58 -17.96 17.80
C GLY A 99 -15.63 -18.49 16.36
N ARG A 100 -16.59 -18.04 15.53
CA ARG A 100 -16.62 -18.44 14.12
C ARG A 100 -15.49 -17.76 13.35
N LYS A 101 -14.87 -18.48 12.42
CA LYS A 101 -13.81 -17.94 11.58
C LYS A 101 -14.41 -17.06 10.50
N TYR A 102 -13.78 -15.91 10.28
CA TYR A 102 -14.06 -15.01 9.17
C TYR A 102 -12.77 -14.63 8.44
N LEU A 103 -12.88 -14.21 7.20
CA LEU A 103 -11.75 -13.72 6.41
C LEU A 103 -11.63 -12.21 6.59
N LYS A 104 -10.53 -11.78 7.23
CA LYS A 104 -10.16 -10.37 7.27
C LYS A 104 -9.32 -10.04 6.06
N HIS A 105 -9.80 -9.11 5.25
CA HIS A 105 -9.07 -8.56 4.11
C HIS A 105 -8.28 -7.31 4.52
N SER A 106 -7.06 -7.21 4.05
CA SER A 106 -6.27 -5.98 4.10
C SER A 106 -5.57 -5.79 2.76
N CYS A 107 -5.58 -4.56 2.27
CA CYS A 107 -4.98 -4.20 1.00
C CYS A 107 -3.85 -3.20 1.23
N MET A 108 -2.72 -3.42 0.56
CA MET A 108 -1.59 -2.50 0.53
C MET A 108 -1.28 -2.15 -0.92
N ILE A 109 -0.97 -0.89 -1.17
CA ILE A 109 -0.46 -0.43 -2.47
C ILE A 109 0.91 0.21 -2.26
N ALA A 110 1.86 -0.20 -3.07
CA ALA A 110 3.18 0.39 -3.14
C ALA A 110 3.35 1.10 -4.48
N PHE A 111 3.71 2.37 -4.44
CA PHE A 111 4.05 3.20 -5.60
C PHE A 111 5.55 3.34 -5.66
N THR A 112 6.18 2.82 -6.70
CA THR A 112 7.61 2.90 -6.88
C THR A 112 7.96 3.83 -8.02
N LEU A 113 8.77 4.84 -7.72
CA LEU A 113 9.38 5.74 -8.70
C LEU A 113 10.77 5.24 -9.02
N ALA A 114 11.14 5.23 -10.30
CA ALA A 114 12.49 4.89 -10.71
C ALA A 114 13.52 5.86 -10.13
N GLY A 115 14.70 5.37 -9.84
CA GLY A 115 15.76 6.17 -9.23
C GLY A 115 16.20 7.35 -10.12
N ILE A 116 16.37 8.50 -9.52
CA ILE A 116 16.75 9.77 -10.17
C ILE A 116 18.24 9.75 -10.59
N GLN A 117 19.01 8.76 -10.17
CA GLN A 117 20.46 8.73 -10.40
C GLN A 117 20.91 8.72 -11.88
N SER A 118 20.02 8.39 -12.82
CA SER A 118 20.39 8.41 -14.24
C SER A 118 20.38 9.81 -14.86
N VAL A 119 19.79 10.80 -14.22
CA VAL A 119 19.65 12.17 -14.76
C VAL A 119 20.72 13.11 -14.23
N SER A 120 21.26 12.86 -13.04
CA SER A 120 22.20 13.78 -12.38
C SER A 120 23.66 13.63 -12.88
N TYR A 121 24.05 12.44 -13.35
CA TYR A 121 25.42 12.24 -13.79
C TYR A 121 25.72 12.72 -15.21
N THR A 122 24.75 12.81 -16.07
CA THR A 122 24.93 13.35 -17.44
C THR A 122 25.07 14.87 -17.43
N HIS A 123 24.37 15.58 -16.57
CA HIS A 123 24.48 17.05 -16.50
C HIS A 123 25.77 17.57 -15.84
N LEU A 124 26.39 16.80 -14.94
CA LEU A 124 27.66 17.19 -14.32
C LEU A 124 28.87 16.92 -15.24
N ARG A 125 28.73 16.03 -16.22
CA ARG A 125 29.81 15.70 -17.14
C ARG A 125 29.94 16.70 -18.30
N ASP A 126 28.86 17.39 -18.64
CA ASP A 126 28.85 18.39 -19.71
C ASP A 126 29.39 19.77 -19.29
N HIS A 127 29.63 19.99 -18.01
CA HIS A 127 30.19 21.24 -17.49
C HIS A 127 31.73 21.20 -17.23
N GLU A 128 32.35 20.03 -17.34
CA GLU A 128 33.81 19.89 -17.13
C GLU A 128 34.65 19.93 -18.40
N THR A 129 34.06 20.21 -19.57
CA THR A 129 34.83 20.24 -20.85
C THR A 129 34.92 21.64 -21.46
N VAL A 130 34.96 22.69 -20.64
CA VAL A 130 35.29 24.04 -21.13
C VAL A 130 36.33 24.68 -20.19
N LEU A 131 37.53 24.24 -20.30
CA LEU A 131 38.75 25.02 -20.01
C LEU A 131 39.83 24.64 -21.01
#